data_0b1c2b1945693b7d875a87a4d88d9a56
#
_entry.id   0b1c2b1945693b7d875a87a4d88d9a56
#
_cell.length_a   1.000
_cell.length_b   1.000
_cell.length_c   1.000
_cell.angle_alpha   90.00
_cell.angle_beta   90.00
_cell.angle_gamma   90.00
#
_symmetry.space_group_name_H-M   'P 1'
#
loop_
_entity.id
_entity.type
_entity.pdbx_description
1 polymer ?
#
loop_
_entity_poly.entity_id
_entity_poly.type
_entity_poly.pdbx_seq_one_letter_code
_entity_poly.pdbx_strand_id
1 'polypeptide(L)'
;MSVVDTSPTKQQAPFSTAAPLASAPFNDALIKNTSQPTEPFKPKILAFTCKWCTYAGADLAGLNRMKYPADIRLLRVPCSGRVNPQFVLEALQRGCDGVIVCGCHPGDCHYSTGNYYAKRRMMIYKRLLEYIGLEP
;
A
#
# COMPACT_ATOMS: atom_id res chain seq x y z
N MET A 1 -9.70 -34.34 -39.47
CA MET A 1 -8.24 -34.43 -39.20
C MET A 1 -7.95 -33.51 -38.06
N SER A 2 -7.87 -34.08 -36.87
CA SER A 2 -7.67 -33.34 -35.59
C SER A 2 -6.20 -33.50 -35.19
N VAL A 3 -5.50 -32.40 -35.05
CA VAL A 3 -4.12 -32.38 -34.51
C VAL A 3 -4.23 -31.95 -33.05
N VAL A 4 -3.89 -32.89 -32.16
CA VAL A 4 -3.76 -32.63 -30.70
C VAL A 4 -2.32 -32.27 -30.42
N ASP A 5 -2.09 -31.04 -29.99
CA ASP A 5 -0.77 -30.55 -29.57
C ASP A 5 -0.58 -30.84 -28.09
N THR A 6 0.38 -31.71 -27.77
CA THR A 6 0.77 -32.06 -26.43
C THR A 6 2.02 -31.29 -26.02
N SER A 7 1.84 -30.19 -25.29
CA SER A 7 2.96 -29.46 -24.69
C SER A 7 3.45 -30.12 -23.40
N PRO A 8 4.77 -30.19 -23.12
CA PRO A 8 5.33 -30.96 -22.02
C PRO A 8 5.17 -30.27 -20.66
N THR A 9 4.74 -31.08 -19.71
CA THR A 9 4.66 -30.78 -18.27
C THR A 9 6.00 -30.31 -17.69
N LYS A 10 6.03 -29.10 -17.15
CA LYS A 10 7.17 -28.61 -16.36
C LYS A 10 7.29 -29.41 -15.07
N GLN A 11 8.35 -30.21 -14.96
CA GLN A 11 8.77 -30.89 -13.75
C GLN A 11 9.08 -29.89 -12.64
N GLN A 12 8.43 -30.05 -11.49
CA GLN A 12 8.77 -29.37 -10.25
C GLN A 12 10.10 -29.93 -9.71
N ALA A 13 11.03 -29.02 -9.41
CA ALA A 13 12.28 -29.38 -8.77
C ALA A 13 12.04 -29.81 -7.30
N PRO A 14 12.80 -30.79 -6.77
CA PRO A 14 12.59 -31.29 -5.42
C PRO A 14 13.01 -30.24 -4.37
N PHE A 15 12.21 -30.12 -3.33
CA PHE A 15 12.46 -29.30 -2.14
C PHE A 15 13.80 -29.68 -1.52
N SER A 16 14.78 -28.77 -1.56
CA SER A 16 16.07 -28.95 -0.91
C SER A 16 15.90 -28.89 0.61
N THR A 17 16.35 -29.94 1.25
CA THR A 17 16.36 -30.11 2.71
C THR A 17 17.17 -28.99 3.36
N ALA A 18 16.55 -28.22 4.26
CA ALA A 18 17.18 -27.14 5.00
C ALA A 18 18.34 -27.67 5.85
N ALA A 19 19.51 -27.08 5.70
CA ALA A 19 20.66 -27.32 6.59
C ALA A 19 20.37 -26.73 7.99
N PRO A 20 20.90 -27.37 9.07
CA PRO A 20 20.67 -26.88 10.43
C PRO A 20 21.32 -25.50 10.63
N LEU A 21 20.56 -24.56 11.17
CA LEU A 21 21.02 -23.23 11.59
C LEU A 21 22.09 -23.37 12.67
N ALA A 22 23.34 -23.17 12.30
CA ALA A 22 24.45 -23.00 13.27
C ALA A 22 24.18 -21.70 14.04
N SER A 23 24.11 -21.79 15.37
CA SER A 23 24.01 -20.68 16.30
C SER A 23 25.27 -19.81 16.21
N ALA A 24 25.22 -18.74 15.46
CA ALA A 24 26.26 -17.71 15.48
C ALA A 24 26.18 -16.93 16.81
N PRO A 25 27.31 -16.66 17.48
CA PRO A 25 27.30 -15.89 18.71
C PRO A 25 26.76 -14.47 18.44
N PHE A 26 25.83 -14.05 19.27
CA PHE A 26 25.25 -12.71 19.26
C PHE A 26 26.38 -11.71 19.57
N ASN A 27 26.86 -11.01 18.56
CA ASN A 27 27.92 -10.02 18.72
C ASN A 27 27.37 -8.74 19.34
N ASP A 28 27.72 -8.49 20.60
CA ASP A 28 27.48 -7.24 21.32
C ASP A 28 28.15 -5.99 20.68
N ALA A 29 28.85 -6.16 19.57
CA ALA A 29 29.47 -5.07 18.82
C ALA A 29 28.49 -4.21 18.01
N LEU A 30 27.24 -4.62 17.86
CA LEU A 30 26.22 -3.93 17.05
C LEU A 30 25.48 -2.83 17.80
N ILE A 31 25.72 -2.67 19.13
CA ILE A 31 25.03 -1.67 19.96
C ILE A 31 25.79 -0.34 20.07
N LYS A 32 26.98 -0.25 19.52
CA LYS A 32 27.79 0.97 19.55
C LYS A 32 27.89 1.61 18.18
N ASN A 33 26.84 2.21 17.70
CA ASN A 33 26.98 3.38 16.81
C ASN A 33 25.62 4.07 16.56
N THR A 34 25.15 4.85 17.52
CA THR A 34 23.96 5.69 17.32
C THR A 34 24.28 7.13 17.69
N SER A 35 25.17 7.75 16.94
CA SER A 35 25.30 9.20 16.88
C SER A 35 25.54 9.64 15.44
N GLN A 36 24.66 9.17 14.55
CA GLN A 36 24.46 9.79 13.25
C GLN A 36 23.49 10.95 13.44
N PRO A 37 23.75 12.14 12.86
CA PRO A 37 22.76 13.19 12.81
C PRO A 37 21.54 12.59 12.09
N THR A 38 20.45 12.40 12.83
CA THR A 38 19.21 11.85 12.28
C THR A 38 18.68 12.86 11.27
N GLU A 39 18.86 12.58 9.99
CA GLU A 39 18.17 13.30 8.93
C GLU A 39 16.67 13.36 9.31
N PRO A 40 16.03 14.53 9.14
CA PRO A 40 14.62 14.67 9.50
C PRO A 40 13.82 13.61 8.77
N PHE A 41 13.00 12.86 9.52
CA PHE A 41 12.16 11.79 8.97
C PHE A 41 11.27 12.35 7.86
N LYS A 42 11.36 11.75 6.67
CA LYS A 42 10.55 12.09 5.48
C LYS A 42 9.58 10.96 5.19
N PRO A 43 8.31 11.10 5.56
CA PRO A 43 7.32 10.04 5.38
C PRO A 43 7.04 9.80 3.90
N LYS A 44 6.93 8.54 3.50
CA LYS A 44 6.50 8.13 2.16
C LYS A 44 5.02 7.78 2.21
N ILE A 45 4.16 8.68 1.75
CA ILE A 45 2.72 8.53 1.82
C ILE A 45 2.16 8.24 0.43
N LEU A 46 1.37 7.17 0.31
CA LEU A 46 0.62 6.86 -0.91
C LEU A 46 -0.85 7.23 -0.70
N ALA A 47 -1.39 8.08 -1.58
CA ALA A 47 -2.78 8.48 -1.55
C ALA A 47 -3.55 7.92 -2.75
N PHE A 48 -4.49 7.01 -2.51
CA PHE A 48 -5.46 6.58 -3.52
C PHE A 48 -6.54 7.65 -3.67
N THR A 49 -6.55 8.34 -4.79
CA THR A 49 -7.40 9.51 -5.02
C THR A 49 -8.49 9.20 -6.04
N CYS A 50 -9.76 9.37 -5.65
CA CYS A 50 -10.89 9.24 -6.57
C CYS A 50 -10.79 10.27 -7.69
N LYS A 51 -10.96 9.82 -8.94
CA LYS A 51 -10.87 10.65 -10.15
C LYS A 51 -11.81 11.86 -10.09
N TRP A 52 -13.03 11.67 -9.60
CA TRP A 52 -14.11 12.62 -9.73
C TRP A 52 -14.07 13.77 -8.70
N CYS A 53 -13.49 13.52 -7.53
CA CYS A 53 -13.44 14.51 -6.46
C CYS A 53 -12.01 14.84 -6.04
N THR A 54 -11.32 13.89 -5.38
CA THR A 54 -10.02 14.18 -4.76
C THR A 54 -8.95 14.48 -5.78
N TYR A 55 -8.89 13.72 -6.88
CA TYR A 55 -7.91 13.99 -7.93
C TYR A 55 -8.21 15.31 -8.66
N ALA A 56 -9.48 15.60 -8.92
CA ALA A 56 -9.88 16.88 -9.49
C ALA A 56 -9.52 18.06 -8.57
N GLY A 57 -9.69 17.88 -7.25
CA GLY A 57 -9.26 18.88 -6.26
C GLY A 57 -7.75 19.07 -6.23
N ALA A 58 -6.98 17.99 -6.33
CA ALA A 58 -5.51 18.05 -6.40
C ALA A 58 -5.03 18.73 -7.70
N ASP A 59 -5.69 18.48 -8.81
CA ASP A 59 -5.43 19.13 -10.10
C ASP A 59 -5.71 20.63 -10.02
N LEU A 60 -6.83 21.03 -9.44
CA LEU A 60 -7.17 22.42 -9.20
C LEU A 60 -6.16 23.10 -8.26
N ALA A 61 -5.70 22.42 -7.22
CA ALA A 61 -4.66 22.92 -6.32
C ALA A 61 -3.35 23.18 -7.09
N GLY A 62 -3.00 22.28 -8.02
CA GLY A 62 -1.85 22.45 -8.90
C GLY A 62 -1.99 23.66 -9.82
N LEU A 63 -3.15 23.85 -10.44
CA LEU A 63 -3.46 25.02 -11.29
C LEU A 63 -3.36 26.32 -10.49
N ASN A 64 -3.80 26.33 -9.25
CA ASN A 64 -3.72 27.47 -8.33
C ASN A 64 -2.33 27.61 -7.67
N ARG A 65 -1.34 26.80 -8.07
CA ARG A 65 0.02 26.81 -7.53
C ARG A 65 0.08 26.64 -6.00
N MET A 66 -0.90 25.94 -5.43
CA MET A 66 -0.91 25.59 -4.02
C MET A 66 0.19 24.56 -3.74
N LYS A 67 1.01 24.83 -2.74
CA LYS A 67 2.07 23.90 -2.34
C LYS A 67 1.54 22.90 -1.33
N TYR A 68 1.83 21.63 -1.53
CA TYR A 68 1.62 20.57 -0.55
C TYR A 68 2.91 19.75 -0.39
N PRO A 69 3.07 18.98 0.70
CA PRO A 69 4.30 18.22 0.94
C PRO A 69 4.61 17.26 -0.22
N ALA A 70 5.88 17.24 -0.64
CA ALA A 70 6.35 16.37 -1.74
C ALA A 70 6.34 14.87 -1.38
N ASP A 71 6.16 14.57 -0.10
CA ASP A 71 6.19 13.22 0.47
C ASP A 71 4.91 12.42 0.17
N ILE A 72 3.87 13.08 -0.39
CA ILE A 72 2.60 12.46 -0.76
C ILE A 72 2.60 12.14 -2.25
N ARG A 73 2.43 10.85 -2.58
CA ARG A 73 2.26 10.37 -3.95
C ARG A 73 0.79 10.11 -4.24
N LEU A 74 0.26 10.77 -5.26
CA LEU A 74 -1.15 10.60 -5.66
C LEU A 74 -1.28 9.47 -6.68
N LEU A 75 -2.10 8.48 -6.38
CA LEU A 75 -2.49 7.42 -7.29
C LEU A 75 -3.98 7.58 -7.64
N ARG A 76 -4.26 7.91 -8.89
CA ARG A 76 -5.62 8.12 -9.37
C ARG A 76 -6.35 6.79 -9.55
N VAL A 77 -7.51 6.66 -8.92
CA VAL A 77 -8.42 5.51 -9.08
C VAL A 77 -9.78 5.98 -9.59
N PRO A 78 -10.53 5.15 -10.33
CA PRO A 78 -11.85 5.54 -10.82
C PRO A 78 -12.82 5.93 -9.70
N CYS A 79 -12.78 5.21 -8.58
CA CYS A 79 -13.61 5.44 -7.40
C CYS A 79 -12.92 4.85 -6.17
N SER A 80 -13.07 5.47 -5.01
CA SER A 80 -12.58 4.92 -3.73
C SER A 80 -13.15 3.53 -3.43
N GLY A 81 -14.38 3.25 -3.85
CA GLY A 81 -14.99 1.92 -3.72
C GLY A 81 -14.29 0.79 -4.49
N ARG A 82 -13.39 1.12 -5.41
CA ARG A 82 -12.57 0.15 -6.16
C ARG A 82 -11.22 -0.16 -5.50
N VAL A 83 -10.85 0.58 -4.46
CA VAL A 83 -9.61 0.30 -3.74
C VAL A 83 -9.77 -0.99 -2.94
N ASN A 84 -8.97 -1.99 -3.32
CA ASN A 84 -8.89 -3.23 -2.56
C ASN A 84 -8.02 -2.99 -1.30
N PRO A 85 -8.43 -3.44 -0.10
CA PRO A 85 -7.61 -3.39 1.10
C PRO A 85 -6.22 -4.01 0.91
N GLN A 86 -6.10 -5.03 0.06
CA GLN A 86 -4.82 -5.65 -0.27
C GLN A 86 -3.82 -4.65 -0.88
N PHE A 87 -4.28 -3.66 -1.64
CA PHE A 87 -3.39 -2.61 -2.18
C PHE A 87 -2.80 -1.75 -1.08
N VAL A 88 -3.55 -1.53 0.00
CA VAL A 88 -3.05 -0.80 1.18
C VAL A 88 -1.95 -1.61 1.86
N LEU A 89 -2.19 -2.91 2.09
CA LEU A 89 -1.19 -3.79 2.69
C LEU A 89 0.08 -3.88 1.82
N GLU A 90 -0.08 -4.05 0.53
CA GLU A 90 1.04 -4.13 -0.42
C GLU A 90 1.87 -2.83 -0.43
N ALA A 91 1.22 -1.67 -0.34
CA ALA A 91 1.92 -0.40 -0.26
C ALA A 91 2.77 -0.30 1.02
N LEU A 92 2.21 -0.70 2.18
CA LEU A 92 2.93 -0.74 3.45
C LEU A 92 4.09 -1.74 3.40
N GLN A 93 3.88 -2.94 2.85
CA GLN A 93 4.93 -3.95 2.67
C GLN A 93 6.06 -3.47 1.74
N ARG A 94 5.75 -2.61 0.77
CA ARG A 94 6.75 -2.01 -0.14
C ARG A 94 7.46 -0.79 0.45
N GLY A 95 7.23 -0.48 1.72
CA GLY A 95 7.93 0.58 2.44
C GLY A 95 7.29 1.96 2.33
N CYS A 96 5.96 2.03 2.15
CA CYS A 96 5.21 3.25 2.44
C CYS A 96 4.99 3.36 3.95
N ASP A 97 5.22 4.53 4.50
CA ASP A 97 4.98 4.82 5.92
C ASP A 97 3.51 5.11 6.21
N GLY A 98 2.76 5.51 5.21
CA GLY A 98 1.33 5.76 5.33
C GLY A 98 0.57 5.60 4.02
N VAL A 99 -0.71 5.21 4.13
CA VAL A 99 -1.61 5.08 3.00
C VAL A 99 -2.91 5.81 3.29
N ILE A 100 -3.33 6.65 2.35
CA ILE A 100 -4.58 7.43 2.44
C ILE A 100 -5.53 6.96 1.34
N VAL A 101 -6.78 6.71 1.66
CA VAL A 101 -7.83 6.41 0.68
C VAL A 101 -8.84 7.55 0.68
N CYS A 102 -8.81 8.35 -0.39
CA CYS A 102 -9.65 9.54 -0.53
C CYS A 102 -10.80 9.30 -1.49
N GLY A 103 -11.99 9.70 -1.08
CA GLY A 103 -13.22 9.54 -1.87
C GLY A 103 -14.12 10.77 -1.79
N CYS A 104 -15.24 10.72 -2.53
CA CYS A 104 -16.25 11.74 -2.52
C CYS A 104 -16.89 11.86 -1.14
N HIS A 105 -17.44 13.05 -0.85
CA HIS A 105 -18.25 13.29 0.35
C HIS A 105 -19.42 12.29 0.42
N PRO A 106 -19.82 11.84 1.61
CA PRO A 106 -21.02 11.01 1.77
C PRO A 106 -22.24 11.65 1.10
N GLY A 107 -22.90 10.89 0.21
CA GLY A 107 -24.02 11.40 -0.59
C GLY A 107 -23.65 11.87 -2.00
N ASP A 108 -22.42 12.34 -2.23
CA ASP A 108 -21.99 12.95 -3.50
C ASP A 108 -21.15 12.01 -4.38
N CYS A 109 -21.21 10.71 -4.14
CA CYS A 109 -20.43 9.76 -4.93
C CYS A 109 -20.92 9.73 -6.38
N HIS A 110 -20.01 9.96 -7.35
CA HIS A 110 -20.32 9.85 -8.78
C HIS A 110 -20.95 8.51 -9.17
N TYR A 111 -20.60 7.43 -8.46
CA TYR A 111 -21.16 6.08 -8.64
C TYR A 111 -22.18 5.73 -7.54
N SER A 112 -22.87 6.71 -7.00
CA SER A 112 -23.90 6.61 -5.96
C SER A 112 -23.40 6.08 -4.61
N THR A 113 -22.90 4.86 -4.52
CA THR A 113 -22.60 4.14 -3.27
C THR A 113 -21.12 3.79 -3.05
N GLY A 114 -20.24 4.11 -4.00
CA GLY A 114 -18.85 3.70 -3.97
C GLY A 114 -18.07 4.17 -2.71
N ASN A 115 -18.31 5.37 -2.23
CA ASN A 115 -17.71 5.93 -1.02
C ASN A 115 -18.19 5.22 0.25
N TYR A 116 -19.45 4.79 0.32
CA TYR A 116 -19.98 4.03 1.44
C TYR A 116 -19.35 2.63 1.52
N TYR A 117 -19.17 1.95 0.36
CA TYR A 117 -18.45 0.68 0.32
C TYR A 117 -16.98 0.84 0.73
N ALA A 118 -16.31 1.90 0.28
CA ALA A 118 -14.95 2.21 0.70
C ALA A 118 -14.89 2.38 2.22
N LYS A 119 -15.76 3.22 2.79
CA LYS A 119 -15.80 3.48 4.23
C LYS A 119 -15.97 2.20 5.04
N ARG A 120 -16.98 1.36 4.73
CA ARG A 120 -17.23 0.11 5.45
C ARG A 120 -16.02 -0.83 5.37
N ARG A 121 -15.45 -0.98 4.18
CA ARG A 121 -14.30 -1.86 3.94
C ARG A 121 -13.07 -1.38 4.71
N MET A 122 -12.76 -0.10 4.67
CA MET A 122 -11.60 0.45 5.36
C MET A 122 -11.76 0.44 6.88
N MET A 123 -12.97 0.61 7.40
CA MET A 123 -13.22 0.48 8.85
C MET A 123 -12.90 -0.92 9.37
N ILE A 124 -13.33 -1.97 8.65
CA ILE A 124 -13.04 -3.36 9.03
C ILE A 124 -11.54 -3.64 8.87
N TYR A 125 -10.97 -3.16 7.77
CA TYR A 125 -9.56 -3.37 7.47
C TYR A 125 -8.63 -2.69 8.48
N LYS A 126 -8.99 -1.50 8.94
CA LYS A 126 -8.28 -0.79 10.00
C LYS A 126 -8.14 -1.64 11.27
N ARG A 127 -9.23 -2.27 11.71
CA ARG A 127 -9.20 -3.19 12.85
C ARG A 127 -8.31 -4.42 12.62
N LEU A 128 -8.26 -4.91 11.40
CA LEU A 128 -7.34 -6.00 11.04
C LEU A 128 -5.89 -5.55 11.15
N LEU A 129 -5.57 -4.34 10.68
CA LEU A 129 -4.22 -3.77 10.79
C LEU A 129 -3.81 -3.60 12.26
N GLU A 130 -4.69 -3.09 13.10
CA GLU A 130 -4.50 -3.01 14.57
C GLU A 130 -4.17 -4.37 15.17
N TYR A 131 -4.94 -5.40 14.78
CA TYR A 131 -4.76 -6.76 15.29
C TYR A 131 -3.38 -7.36 14.91
N ILE A 132 -2.85 -7.05 13.73
CA ILE A 132 -1.53 -7.52 13.29
C ILE A 132 -0.39 -6.60 13.73
N GLY A 133 -0.68 -5.59 14.57
CA GLY A 133 0.32 -4.69 15.16
C GLY A 133 0.76 -3.54 14.26
N LEU A 134 0.04 -3.25 13.19
CA LEU A 134 0.21 -2.04 12.42
C LEU A 134 -0.72 -0.96 12.97
N GLU A 135 -0.16 0.17 13.38
CA GLU A 135 -0.95 1.33 13.79
C GLU A 135 -1.66 1.91 12.57
N PRO A 136 -2.99 2.08 12.62
CA PRO A 136 -3.78 2.53 11.49
C PRO A 136 -3.85 4.06 11.36
#